data_cd6c4ff6fa08339ea6b2404f59914920
#
_entry.id   cd6c4ff6fa08339ea6b2404f59914920
#
_cell.length_a   1.000
_cell.length_b   1.000
_cell.length_c   1.000
_cell.angle_alpha   90.00
_cell.angle_beta   90.00
_cell.angle_gamma   90.00
#
_symmetry.space_group_name_H-M   'P 1'
#
loop_
_entity.id
_entity.type
_entity.pdbx_description
1 polymer ?
#
loop_
_entity_poly.entity_id
_entity_poly.type
_entity_poly.pdbx_seq_one_letter_code
_entity_poly.pdbx_strand_id
1 'polypeptide(L)'
;AFHFRYPEATELLEAVGLEPIPWSPLADEGLPEGCRGVLLPGGYPELHAGQLANSQRSLQDLARAVRSGLPVVAECGGLLLLGQTLSDGEGRRHPMAGVLPFHAQRGELSLGYREALASCHGLVVRPGERFVGHEFHRWQLESVADWEPLWQLEGWGCPQRREGWTAQNVHASWRH
;
A
#
# COMPACT_ATOMS: atom_id res chain seq x y z
N ALA A 1 -5.20 0.14 12.38
CA ALA A 1 -4.09 -0.39 11.60
C ALA A 1 -3.56 0.65 10.60
N PHE A 2 -4.45 1.39 9.93
CA PHE A 2 -4.15 2.33 8.84
C PHE A 2 -4.57 3.75 9.24
N HIS A 3 -3.77 4.44 10.02
CA HIS A 3 -4.14 5.71 10.65
C HIS A 3 -3.16 6.87 10.36
N PHE A 4 -2.06 6.60 9.66
CA PHE A 4 -1.15 7.65 9.22
C PHE A 4 -1.66 8.32 7.96
N ARG A 5 -2.48 9.33 8.16
CA ARG A 5 -3.03 10.17 7.09
C ARG A 5 -2.76 11.63 7.42
N TYR A 6 -2.22 12.33 6.46
CA TYR A 6 -2.06 13.78 6.56
C TYR A 6 -3.44 14.45 6.42
N PRO A 7 -3.84 15.34 7.35
CA PRO A 7 -5.11 16.06 7.25
C PRO A 7 -5.27 16.76 5.90
N GLU A 8 -4.20 17.36 5.39
CA GLU A 8 -4.14 18.07 4.13
C GLU A 8 -4.52 17.18 2.94
N ALA A 9 -4.20 15.89 2.99
CA ALA A 9 -4.60 14.96 1.94
C ALA A 9 -6.13 14.81 1.86
N THR A 10 -6.83 14.86 3.00
CA THR A 10 -8.29 14.86 3.05
C THR A 10 -8.86 16.14 2.46
N GLU A 11 -8.32 17.29 2.87
CA GLU A 11 -8.74 18.61 2.36
C GLU A 11 -8.56 18.72 0.85
N LEU A 12 -7.45 18.20 0.31
CA LEU A 12 -7.20 18.18 -1.13
C LEU A 12 -8.19 17.28 -1.88
N LEU A 13 -8.54 16.11 -1.34
CA LEU A 13 -9.55 15.23 -1.93
C LEU A 13 -10.91 15.93 -1.98
N GLU A 14 -11.33 16.58 -0.88
CA GLU A 14 -12.57 17.34 -0.81
C GLU A 14 -12.56 18.52 -1.78
N ALA A 15 -11.43 19.23 -1.89
CA ALA A 15 -11.28 20.36 -2.81
C ALA A 15 -11.42 19.98 -4.29
N VAL A 16 -11.11 18.74 -4.65
CA VAL A 16 -11.33 18.23 -6.02
C VAL A 16 -12.68 17.50 -6.18
N GLY A 17 -13.57 17.61 -5.19
CA GLY A 17 -14.94 17.10 -5.25
C GLY A 17 -15.08 15.62 -4.90
N LEU A 18 -14.11 15.02 -4.23
CA LEU A 18 -14.21 13.68 -3.67
C LEU A 18 -14.71 13.75 -2.23
N GLU A 19 -15.54 12.79 -1.83
CA GLU A 19 -16.01 12.63 -0.47
C GLU A 19 -15.26 11.46 0.20
N PRO A 20 -14.32 11.71 1.13
CA PRO A 20 -13.62 10.65 1.86
C PRO A 20 -14.55 9.99 2.89
N ILE A 21 -14.84 8.72 2.68
CA ILE A 21 -15.67 7.91 3.59
C ILE A 21 -14.74 6.98 4.38
N PRO A 22 -14.70 7.06 5.73
CA PRO A 22 -13.93 6.15 6.54
C PRO A 22 -14.37 4.69 6.34
N TRP A 23 -13.39 3.80 6.22
CA TRP A 23 -13.60 2.36 6.13
C TRP A 23 -12.65 1.64 7.09
N SER A 24 -13.13 0.66 7.83
CA SER A 24 -12.36 -0.09 8.80
C SER A 24 -12.24 -1.58 8.44
N PRO A 25 -11.12 -2.00 7.83
CA PRO A 25 -10.87 -3.43 7.63
C PRO A 25 -10.84 -4.24 8.93
N LEU A 26 -10.43 -3.64 10.05
CA LEU A 26 -10.42 -4.31 11.35
C LEU A 26 -11.82 -4.64 11.90
N ALA A 27 -12.82 -3.89 11.48
CA ALA A 27 -14.22 -4.13 11.85
C ALA A 27 -14.94 -5.10 10.88
N ASP A 28 -14.19 -5.67 9.93
CA ASP A 28 -14.71 -6.53 8.85
C ASP A 28 -15.85 -5.87 8.05
N GLU A 29 -15.72 -4.55 7.85
CA GLU A 29 -16.66 -3.77 7.04
C GLU A 29 -16.44 -4.06 5.55
N GLY A 30 -17.51 -4.20 4.79
CA GLY A 30 -17.45 -4.14 3.33
C GLY A 30 -17.08 -2.73 2.85
N LEU A 31 -16.60 -2.62 1.62
CA LEU A 31 -16.38 -1.30 1.03
C LEU A 31 -17.72 -0.54 0.95
N PRO A 32 -17.72 0.78 1.20
CA PRO A 32 -18.93 1.59 1.10
C PRO A 32 -19.58 1.48 -0.27
N GLU A 33 -20.91 1.48 -0.31
CA GLU A 33 -21.66 1.49 -1.56
C GLU A 33 -21.34 2.76 -2.36
N GLY A 34 -21.15 2.62 -3.66
CA GLY A 34 -20.78 3.73 -4.54
C GLY A 34 -19.31 4.15 -4.45
N CYS A 35 -18.47 3.40 -3.73
CA CYS A 35 -17.03 3.66 -3.63
C CYS A 35 -16.39 3.77 -5.02
N ARG A 36 -15.64 4.85 -5.28
CA ARG A 36 -15.01 5.16 -6.56
C ARG A 36 -13.49 4.99 -6.54
N GLY A 37 -12.91 4.75 -5.38
CA GLY A 37 -11.49 4.49 -5.18
C GLY A 37 -11.19 4.17 -3.73
N VAL A 38 -10.05 3.58 -3.45
CA VAL A 38 -9.59 3.27 -2.09
C VAL A 38 -8.23 3.90 -1.86
N LEU A 39 -8.11 4.63 -0.76
CA LEU A 39 -6.82 5.09 -0.23
C LEU A 39 -6.50 4.28 1.03
N LEU A 40 -5.41 3.54 0.99
CA LEU A 40 -4.88 2.78 2.12
C LEU A 40 -3.65 3.51 2.67
N PRO A 41 -3.79 4.31 3.71
CA PRO A 41 -2.67 5.07 4.26
C PRO A 41 -1.73 4.18 5.08
N GLY A 42 -0.63 4.75 5.52
CA GLY A 42 0.33 4.13 6.41
C GLY A 42 -0.26 3.73 7.75
N GLY A 43 0.49 2.92 8.48
CA GLY A 43 0.14 2.42 9.81
C GLY A 43 0.95 1.19 10.17
N TYR A 44 0.47 0.46 11.16
CA TYR A 44 1.12 -0.76 11.67
C TYR A 44 0.18 -1.98 11.54
N PRO A 45 -0.14 -2.45 10.32
CA PRO A 45 -1.04 -3.59 10.15
C PRO A 45 -0.50 -4.88 10.73
N GLU A 46 0.80 -5.02 10.84
CA GLU A 46 1.46 -6.19 11.45
C GLU A 46 1.09 -6.40 12.92
N LEU A 47 0.76 -5.34 13.65
CA LEU A 47 0.26 -5.44 15.02
C LEU A 47 -1.16 -6.01 15.09
N HIS A 48 -1.85 -6.03 13.97
CA HIS A 48 -3.23 -6.47 13.81
C HIS A 48 -3.39 -7.58 12.78
N ALA A 49 -2.28 -8.22 12.36
CA ALA A 49 -2.28 -9.15 11.23
C ALA A 49 -3.28 -10.31 11.40
N GLY A 50 -3.36 -10.88 12.61
CA GLY A 50 -4.34 -11.92 12.90
C GLY A 50 -5.79 -11.45 12.84
N GLN A 51 -6.09 -10.24 13.30
CA GLN A 51 -7.44 -9.66 13.21
C GLN A 51 -7.80 -9.34 11.76
N LEU A 52 -6.87 -8.73 11.01
CA LEU A 52 -7.06 -8.45 9.57
C LEU A 52 -7.31 -9.74 8.78
N ALA A 53 -6.57 -10.81 9.05
CA ALA A 53 -6.77 -12.10 8.40
C ALA A 53 -8.15 -12.72 8.67
N ASN A 54 -8.76 -12.41 9.80
CA ASN A 54 -10.12 -12.83 10.14
C ASN A 54 -11.20 -11.96 9.51
N SER A 55 -10.84 -10.76 9.03
CA SER A 55 -11.75 -9.80 8.41
C SER A 55 -12.01 -10.15 6.93
N GLN A 56 -12.64 -11.30 6.74
CA GLN A 56 -12.80 -11.94 5.43
C GLN A 56 -13.65 -11.10 4.47
N ARG A 57 -14.67 -10.42 4.97
CA ARG A 57 -15.52 -9.56 4.15
C ARG A 57 -14.73 -8.39 3.59
N SER A 58 -13.99 -7.70 4.45
CA SER A 58 -13.13 -6.57 4.05
C SER A 58 -12.10 -6.98 3.00
N LEU A 59 -11.38 -8.09 3.24
CA LEU A 59 -10.33 -8.57 2.33
C LEU A 59 -10.90 -8.99 0.97
N GLN A 60 -12.03 -9.71 0.97
CA GLN A 60 -12.68 -10.18 -0.26
C GLN A 60 -13.27 -9.03 -1.07
N ASP A 61 -13.89 -8.04 -0.40
CA ASP A 61 -14.45 -6.87 -1.07
C ASP A 61 -13.35 -6.02 -1.70
N LEU A 62 -12.25 -5.77 -0.98
CA LEU A 62 -11.08 -5.08 -1.51
C LEU A 62 -10.50 -5.82 -2.73
N ALA A 63 -10.28 -7.13 -2.60
CA ALA A 63 -9.73 -7.93 -3.69
C ALA A 63 -10.67 -7.96 -4.91
N ARG A 64 -11.98 -8.02 -4.70
CA ARG A 64 -12.98 -7.95 -5.77
C ARG A 64 -12.98 -6.59 -6.45
N ALA A 65 -12.94 -5.51 -5.66
CA ALA A 65 -12.91 -4.14 -6.15
C ALA A 65 -11.69 -3.89 -7.04
N VAL A 66 -10.49 -4.30 -6.59
CA VAL A 66 -9.28 -4.20 -7.40
C VAL A 66 -9.40 -4.97 -8.71
N ARG A 67 -9.86 -6.22 -8.67
CA ARG A 67 -10.06 -7.02 -9.90
C ARG A 67 -11.11 -6.44 -10.85
N SER A 68 -12.07 -5.68 -10.34
CA SER A 68 -13.06 -4.97 -11.16
C SER A 68 -12.59 -3.62 -11.68
N GLY A 69 -11.34 -3.24 -11.42
CA GLY A 69 -10.73 -2.01 -11.93
C GLY A 69 -10.88 -0.79 -11.02
N LEU A 70 -11.33 -0.95 -9.77
CA LEU A 70 -11.41 0.17 -8.83
C LEU A 70 -10.02 0.72 -8.53
N PRO A 71 -9.77 2.04 -8.66
CA PRO A 71 -8.48 2.64 -8.33
C PRO A 71 -8.12 2.46 -6.86
N VAL A 72 -6.87 2.02 -6.60
CA VAL A 72 -6.34 1.85 -5.25
C VAL A 72 -4.97 2.49 -5.13
N VAL A 73 -4.82 3.40 -4.17
CA VAL A 73 -3.54 3.95 -3.75
C VAL A 73 -3.21 3.42 -2.36
N ALA A 74 -2.07 2.79 -2.21
CA ALA A 74 -1.64 2.17 -0.95
C ALA A 74 -0.22 2.62 -0.57
N GLU A 75 -0.09 3.17 0.62
CA GLU A 75 1.16 3.74 1.12
C GLU A 75 1.63 3.00 2.38
N CYS A 76 2.92 2.69 2.45
CA CYS A 76 3.57 2.13 3.63
C CYS A 76 2.79 0.90 4.20
N GLY A 77 2.24 0.99 5.41
CA GLY A 77 1.44 -0.07 6.00
C GLY A 77 0.24 -0.48 5.15
N GLY A 78 -0.37 0.44 4.40
CA GLY A 78 -1.50 0.15 3.50
C GLY A 78 -1.13 -0.80 2.36
N LEU A 79 0.10 -0.73 1.87
CA LEU A 79 0.63 -1.66 0.87
C LEU A 79 0.56 -3.12 1.36
N LEU A 80 0.84 -3.36 2.65
CA LEU A 80 0.90 -4.70 3.21
C LEU A 80 -0.43 -5.45 3.16
N LEU A 81 -1.56 -4.72 3.19
CA LEU A 81 -2.89 -5.31 3.08
C LEU A 81 -3.15 -5.93 1.70
N LEU A 82 -2.47 -5.44 0.66
CA LEU A 82 -2.65 -5.91 -0.72
C LEU A 82 -1.89 -7.20 -1.04
N GLY A 83 -0.90 -7.58 -0.23
CA GLY A 83 -0.08 -8.78 -0.43
C GLY A 83 -0.83 -10.09 -0.22
N GLN A 84 -0.13 -11.20 -0.44
CA GLN A 84 -0.63 -12.56 -0.19
C GLN A 84 -0.69 -12.85 1.31
N THR A 85 0.40 -12.53 2.02
CA THR A 85 0.49 -12.70 3.47
C THR A 85 1.28 -11.58 4.11
N LEU A 86 0.99 -11.34 5.39
CA LEU A 86 1.74 -10.45 6.28
C LEU A 86 2.19 -11.25 7.50
N SER A 87 3.49 -11.22 7.84
CA SER A 87 3.94 -11.78 9.10
C SER A 87 3.65 -10.81 10.26
N ASP A 88 3.31 -11.35 11.43
CA ASP A 88 3.24 -10.56 12.67
C ASP A 88 4.64 -10.41 13.31
N GLY A 89 4.68 -9.78 14.49
CA GLY A 89 5.92 -9.58 15.23
C GLY A 89 6.59 -10.87 15.73
N GLU A 90 5.86 -11.99 15.76
CA GLU A 90 6.34 -13.32 16.12
C GLU A 90 6.71 -14.17 14.89
N GLY A 91 6.58 -13.60 13.68
CA GLY A 91 6.90 -14.27 12.43
C GLY A 91 5.79 -15.20 11.89
N ARG A 92 4.61 -15.22 12.51
CA ARG A 92 3.48 -16.02 12.02
C ARG A 92 2.89 -15.31 10.78
N ARG A 93 2.67 -16.06 9.72
CA ARG A 93 2.10 -15.55 8.47
C ARG A 93 0.57 -15.55 8.53
N HIS A 94 -0.02 -14.44 8.17
CA HIS A 94 -1.46 -14.22 8.11
C HIS A 94 -1.88 -13.86 6.70
N PRO A 95 -2.95 -14.45 6.14
CA PRO A 95 -3.43 -14.10 4.80
C PRO A 95 -3.95 -12.68 4.76
N MET A 96 -3.70 -12.00 3.63
CA MET A 96 -4.19 -10.65 3.33
C MET A 96 -5.08 -10.68 2.08
N ALA A 97 -5.29 -9.54 1.43
CA ALA A 97 -6.22 -9.45 0.30
C ALA A 97 -5.79 -10.26 -0.96
N GLY A 98 -4.50 -10.61 -1.09
CA GLY A 98 -3.99 -11.43 -2.18
C GLY A 98 -4.08 -10.75 -3.57
N VAL A 99 -4.02 -9.43 -3.59
CA VAL A 99 -4.10 -8.62 -4.82
C VAL A 99 -2.75 -8.56 -5.51
N LEU A 100 -1.69 -8.36 -4.73
CA LEU A 100 -0.32 -8.26 -5.22
C LEU A 100 0.49 -9.52 -4.88
N PRO A 101 1.39 -9.96 -5.78
CA PRO A 101 2.09 -11.24 -5.66
C PRO A 101 3.34 -11.11 -4.76
N PHE A 102 3.17 -10.76 -3.51
CA PHE A 102 4.26 -10.77 -2.53
C PHE A 102 3.82 -11.28 -1.16
N HIS A 103 4.79 -11.75 -0.40
CA HIS A 103 4.70 -11.99 1.04
C HIS A 103 5.45 -10.89 1.78
N ALA A 104 4.88 -10.38 2.86
CA ALA A 104 5.53 -9.39 3.70
C ALA A 104 6.03 -10.03 5.00
N GLN A 105 7.31 -9.83 5.30
CA GLN A 105 7.95 -10.36 6.50
C GLN A 105 8.85 -9.32 7.16
N ARG A 106 9.15 -9.53 8.43
CA ARG A 106 10.04 -8.63 9.16
C ARG A 106 11.46 -8.69 8.59
N GLY A 107 12.04 -7.52 8.34
CA GLY A 107 13.39 -7.34 7.85
C GLY A 107 14.15 -6.26 8.61
N GLU A 108 15.15 -5.69 7.98
CA GLU A 108 15.90 -4.57 8.51
C GLU A 108 15.10 -3.27 8.47
N LEU A 109 15.47 -2.33 9.33
CA LEU A 109 14.88 -1.00 9.33
C LEU A 109 15.30 -0.23 8.07
N SER A 110 14.34 0.20 7.29
CA SER A 110 14.52 1.19 6.24
C SER A 110 13.94 2.52 6.70
N LEU A 111 14.82 3.52 6.82
CA LEU A 111 14.46 4.85 7.33
C LEU A 111 15.22 5.92 6.56
N GLY A 112 14.52 6.92 6.09
CA GLY A 112 15.12 8.13 5.52
C GLY A 112 14.41 8.66 4.30
N TYR A 113 14.92 9.78 3.80
CA TYR A 113 14.45 10.37 2.55
C TYR A 113 15.01 9.59 1.35
N ARG A 114 14.21 9.47 0.33
CA ARG A 114 14.57 8.80 -0.94
C ARG A 114 14.18 9.69 -2.11
N GLU A 115 15.06 9.75 -3.08
CA GLU A 115 14.72 10.22 -4.42
C GLU A 115 14.15 9.05 -5.20
N ALA A 116 13.02 9.27 -5.83
CA ALA A 116 12.34 8.27 -6.65
C ALA A 116 12.16 8.78 -8.05
N LEU A 117 12.58 7.97 -9.00
CA LEU A 117 12.32 8.16 -10.41
C LEU A 117 11.22 7.19 -10.83
N ALA A 118 10.11 7.71 -11.34
CA ALA A 118 9.04 6.86 -11.85
C ALA A 118 9.51 6.06 -13.07
N SER A 119 9.40 4.73 -12.98
CA SER A 119 9.90 3.80 -14.00
C SER A 119 8.86 3.51 -15.09
N CYS A 120 7.59 3.65 -14.75
CA CYS A 120 6.47 3.31 -15.63
C CYS A 120 5.29 4.25 -15.45
N HIS A 121 4.26 4.10 -16.27
CA HIS A 121 2.97 4.74 -16.04
C HIS A 121 2.29 4.05 -14.84
N GLY A 122 1.98 4.83 -13.83
CA GLY A 122 1.17 4.40 -12.69
C GLY A 122 -0.13 5.19 -12.59
N LEU A 123 -0.94 4.86 -11.61
CA LEU A 123 -2.22 5.54 -11.36
C LEU A 123 -2.04 7.05 -11.10
N VAL A 124 -0.98 7.43 -10.40
CA VAL A 124 -0.71 8.82 -9.97
C VAL A 124 0.65 9.34 -10.43
N VAL A 125 1.36 8.63 -11.30
CA VAL A 125 2.70 9.01 -11.78
C VAL A 125 2.88 8.71 -13.25
N ARG A 126 3.81 9.45 -13.87
CA ARG A 126 4.23 9.25 -15.27
C ARG A 126 5.72 8.91 -15.33
N PRO A 127 6.17 8.14 -16.32
CA PRO A 127 7.58 7.81 -16.50
C PRO A 127 8.46 9.07 -16.52
N GLY A 128 9.57 9.03 -15.80
CA GLY A 128 10.53 10.11 -15.73
C GLY A 128 10.23 11.20 -14.69
N GLU A 129 9.05 11.19 -14.06
CA GLU A 129 8.78 12.09 -12.95
C GLU A 129 9.65 11.74 -11.75
N ARG A 130 10.13 12.78 -11.04
CA ARG A 130 10.98 12.66 -9.86
C ARG A 130 10.26 13.18 -8.64
N PHE A 131 10.38 12.44 -7.56
CA PHE A 131 9.79 12.80 -6.28
C PHE A 131 10.79 12.53 -5.15
N VAL A 132 10.69 13.33 -4.09
CA VAL A 132 11.34 13.04 -2.82
C VAL A 132 10.25 12.59 -1.86
N GLY A 133 10.46 11.48 -1.19
CA GLY A 133 9.54 10.96 -0.19
C GLY A 133 10.30 10.37 0.98
N HIS A 134 9.56 10.12 2.04
CA HIS A 134 10.07 9.48 3.24
C HIS A 134 9.74 8.00 3.24
N GLU A 135 10.62 7.18 3.80
CA GLU A 135 10.45 5.76 3.99
C GLU A 135 10.74 5.41 5.45
N PHE A 136 9.82 4.69 6.08
CA PHE A 136 9.98 4.21 7.44
C PHE A 136 9.24 2.89 7.64
N HIS A 137 9.97 1.76 7.51
CA HIS A 137 9.40 0.45 7.72
C HIS A 137 10.45 -0.58 8.15
N ARG A 138 9.97 -1.69 8.76
CA ARG A 138 10.77 -2.88 9.10
C ARG A 138 10.32 -4.12 8.35
N TRP A 139 9.28 -4.03 7.53
CA TRP A 139 8.82 -5.14 6.72
C TRP A 139 9.45 -5.07 5.34
N GLN A 140 9.78 -6.23 4.81
CA GLN A 140 10.32 -6.41 3.47
C GLN A 140 9.35 -7.27 2.66
N LEU A 141 9.32 -7.05 1.35
CA LEU A 141 8.45 -7.77 0.44
C LEU A 141 9.26 -8.82 -0.30
N GLU A 142 8.83 -10.07 -0.16
CA GLU A 142 9.31 -11.20 -0.94
C GLU A 142 8.34 -11.41 -2.11
N SER A 143 8.77 -11.02 -3.32
CA SER A 143 7.96 -11.20 -4.52
C SER A 143 7.91 -12.68 -4.92
N VAL A 144 6.71 -13.16 -5.25
CA VAL A 144 6.50 -14.52 -5.77
C VAL A 144 6.31 -14.54 -7.28
N ALA A 145 6.43 -13.40 -7.93
CA ALA A 145 6.36 -13.24 -9.38
C ALA A 145 7.21 -12.03 -9.83
N ASP A 146 7.55 -11.99 -11.11
CA ASP A 146 8.12 -10.79 -11.71
C ASP A 146 7.10 -9.66 -11.70
N TRP A 147 7.59 -8.43 -11.46
CA TRP A 147 6.74 -7.24 -11.48
C TRP A 147 7.46 -6.06 -12.14
N GLU A 148 6.68 -5.15 -12.67
CA GLU A 148 7.17 -3.85 -13.11
C GLU A 148 7.24 -2.90 -11.91
N PRO A 149 8.43 -2.39 -11.54
CA PRO A 149 8.57 -1.50 -10.39
C PRO A 149 7.97 -0.14 -10.71
N LEU A 150 7.32 0.45 -9.72
CA LEU A 150 6.81 1.81 -9.82
C LEU A 150 7.95 2.83 -9.85
N TRP A 151 8.99 2.56 -9.04
CA TRP A 151 10.11 3.46 -8.80
C TRP A 151 11.47 2.79 -8.99
N GLN A 152 12.42 3.62 -9.40
CA GLN A 152 13.83 3.46 -9.03
C GLN A 152 14.14 4.42 -7.89
N LEU A 153 14.56 3.89 -6.75
CA LEU A 153 14.94 4.66 -5.56
C LEU A 153 16.44 4.78 -5.46
N GLU A 154 16.90 5.95 -5.01
CA GLU A 154 18.31 6.20 -4.68
C GLU A 154 18.44 7.27 -3.58
N GLY A 155 19.66 7.47 -3.08
CA GLY A 155 20.00 8.58 -2.20
C GLY A 155 20.07 8.22 -0.72
N TRP A 156 20.74 9.11 0.04
CA TRP A 156 20.83 9.09 1.51
C TRP A 156 21.33 7.77 2.11
N GLY A 157 22.38 7.18 1.53
CA GLY A 157 22.95 5.92 1.99
C GLY A 157 22.18 4.67 1.60
N CYS A 158 21.18 4.80 0.74
CA CYS A 158 20.46 3.69 0.15
C CYS A 158 21.05 3.39 -1.25
N PRO A 159 21.48 2.15 -1.53
CA PRO A 159 21.84 1.77 -2.88
C PRO A 159 20.63 1.85 -3.82
N GLN A 160 20.88 2.11 -5.09
CA GLN A 160 19.83 2.12 -6.09
C GLN A 160 19.06 0.79 -6.07
N ARG A 161 17.75 0.85 -5.96
CA ARG A 161 16.88 -0.32 -5.93
C ARG A 161 15.51 -0.06 -6.57
N ARG A 162 14.88 -1.13 -6.96
CA ARG A 162 13.51 -1.15 -7.48
C ARG A 162 12.54 -1.14 -6.30
N GLU A 163 11.45 -0.38 -6.42
CA GLU A 163 10.43 -0.29 -5.37
C GLU A 163 9.04 -0.01 -5.96
N GLY A 164 8.04 -0.37 -5.18
CA GLY A 164 6.64 -0.12 -5.49
C GLY A 164 6.05 -1.08 -6.51
N TRP A 165 4.75 -1.17 -6.47
CA TRP A 165 3.95 -2.03 -7.31
C TRP A 165 2.96 -1.18 -8.08
N THR A 166 2.88 -1.41 -9.38
CA THR A 166 1.87 -0.81 -10.22
C THR A 166 1.10 -1.91 -10.97
N ALA A 167 -0.17 -1.68 -11.08
CA ALA A 167 -1.05 -2.36 -12.03
C ALA A 167 -1.94 -1.27 -12.64
N GLN A 168 -2.74 -1.59 -13.62
CA GLN A 168 -3.56 -0.60 -14.33
C GLN A 168 -4.37 0.32 -13.38
N ASN A 169 -4.80 -0.19 -12.24
CA ASN A 169 -5.61 0.53 -11.24
C ASN A 169 -5.04 0.50 -9.82
N VAL A 170 -3.78 0.08 -9.65
CA VAL A 170 -3.11 0.03 -8.33
C VAL A 170 -1.84 0.83 -8.37
N HIS A 171 -1.65 1.66 -7.34
CA HIS A 171 -0.40 2.33 -6.99
C HIS A 171 -0.07 1.97 -5.56
N ALA A 172 0.99 1.23 -5.32
CA ALA A 172 1.36 0.76 -3.99
C ALA A 172 2.87 0.93 -3.75
N SER A 173 3.23 1.63 -2.67
CA SER A 173 4.62 2.01 -2.38
C SER A 173 4.87 2.13 -0.88
N TRP A 174 6.11 1.91 -0.45
CA TRP A 174 6.54 2.22 0.91
C TRP A 174 6.61 3.73 1.18
N ARG A 175 6.73 4.51 0.15
CA ARG A 175 6.91 5.95 0.24
C ARG A 175 5.60 6.69 0.52
N HIS A 176 5.74 7.71 1.31
CA HIS A 176 4.68 8.69 1.62
C HIS A 176 5.27 10.09 1.79
#